data_63fb3a752f3d4b8f3755acc01dff51c4
#
_entry.id   63fb3a752f3d4b8f3755acc01dff51c4
#
_cell.length_a   1.000
_cell.length_b   1.000
_cell.length_c   1.000
_cell.angle_alpha   90.00
_cell.angle_beta   90.00
_cell.angle_gamma   90.00
#
_symmetry.space_group_name_H-M   'P 1'
#
loop_
_entity.id
_entity.type
_entity.pdbx_description
1 polymer ?
#
loop_
_entity_poly.entity_id
_entity_poly.type
_entity_poly.pdbx_seq_one_letter_code
_entity_poly.pdbx_strand_id
1 'polypeptide(L)'
;FVLVSEKEICDLFEESIKKIDKEQVINFITVTLKKVLNYNKLKLRETKLNKNNFIDLLKLIEKNEITYRMGDLLLRKLIHSNKTTKDLAKELGFEKVENFDKSIDKVLSSNKEAVNDYKKGNNKALHYLIGRVLKELKDKADAKVIEKKILELIK
;
A
#
# COMPACT_ATOMS: atom_id res chain seq x y z
N PHE A 1 3.16 -25.03 2.54
CA PHE A 1 2.64 -25.97 1.53
C PHE A 1 2.23 -25.27 0.23
N VAL A 2 1.66 -24.08 0.28
CA VAL A 2 1.23 -23.32 -0.90
C VAL A 2 2.42 -22.82 -1.74
N LEU A 3 3.58 -22.61 -1.14
CA LEU A 3 4.80 -22.12 -1.80
C LEU A 3 5.56 -23.24 -2.52
N VAL A 4 5.38 -24.50 -2.09
CA VAL A 4 6.13 -25.65 -2.65
C VAL A 4 5.49 -26.16 -3.95
N SER A 5 4.26 -25.77 -4.26
CA SER A 5 3.53 -26.26 -5.44
C SER A 5 3.99 -25.68 -6.77
N GLU A 6 4.76 -24.58 -6.76
CA GLU A 6 5.24 -23.90 -7.96
C GLU A 6 6.70 -23.47 -7.78
N LYS A 7 7.61 -24.07 -8.54
CA LYS A 7 9.05 -23.81 -8.46
C LYS A 7 9.40 -22.31 -8.58
N GLU A 8 8.75 -21.62 -9.49
CA GLU A 8 9.00 -20.19 -9.73
C GLU A 8 8.62 -19.32 -8.53
N ILE A 9 7.60 -19.71 -7.76
CA ILE A 9 7.19 -19.02 -6.53
C ILE A 9 8.20 -19.30 -5.42
N CYS A 10 8.72 -20.53 -5.34
CA CYS A 10 9.79 -20.87 -4.39
C CYS A 10 11.05 -20.05 -4.67
N ASP A 11 11.50 -20.00 -5.92
CA ASP A 11 12.67 -19.23 -6.32
C ASP A 11 12.48 -17.72 -6.03
N LEU A 12 11.28 -17.19 -6.28
CA LEU A 12 10.95 -15.80 -5.97
C LEU A 12 10.99 -15.53 -4.46
N PHE A 13 10.44 -16.46 -3.66
CA PHE A 13 10.45 -16.38 -2.21
C PHE A 13 11.89 -16.39 -1.67
N GLU A 14 12.71 -17.39 -2.06
CA GLU A 14 14.09 -17.54 -1.59
C GLU A 14 14.95 -16.29 -1.90
N GLU A 15 14.80 -15.71 -3.08
CA GLU A 15 15.50 -14.47 -3.43
C GLU A 15 15.01 -13.26 -2.66
N SER A 16 13.70 -13.20 -2.39
CA SER A 16 13.10 -12.07 -1.69
C SER A 16 13.48 -12.02 -0.22
N ILE A 17 13.49 -13.16 0.49
CA ILE A 17 13.83 -13.21 1.92
C ILE A 17 15.28 -12.87 2.23
N LYS A 18 16.16 -12.85 1.23
CA LYS A 18 17.55 -12.37 1.39
C LYS A 18 17.62 -10.86 1.59
N LYS A 19 16.58 -10.12 1.25
CA LYS A 19 16.58 -8.65 1.17
C LYS A 19 15.40 -7.98 1.89
N ILE A 20 14.36 -8.75 2.21
CA ILE A 20 13.09 -8.27 2.78
C ILE A 20 12.71 -9.17 3.95
N ASP A 21 11.99 -8.61 4.92
CA ASP A 21 11.47 -9.39 6.04
C ASP A 21 10.66 -10.60 5.58
N LYS A 22 10.97 -11.75 6.18
CA LYS A 22 10.38 -13.04 5.79
C LYS A 22 8.85 -13.07 5.91
N GLU A 23 8.31 -12.52 7.00
CA GLU A 23 6.86 -12.51 7.23
C GLU A 23 6.14 -11.65 6.19
N GLN A 24 6.72 -10.51 5.84
CA GLN A 24 6.20 -9.64 4.79
C GLN A 24 6.19 -10.36 3.44
N VAL A 25 7.28 -11.06 3.08
CA VAL A 25 7.35 -11.81 1.82
C VAL A 25 6.30 -12.92 1.79
N ILE A 26 6.16 -13.70 2.86
CA ILE A 26 5.15 -14.77 2.97
C ILE A 26 3.75 -14.20 2.77
N ASN A 27 3.39 -13.16 3.51
CA ASN A 27 2.06 -12.54 3.43
C ASN A 27 1.78 -12.02 2.02
N PHE A 28 2.74 -11.34 1.41
CA PHE A 28 2.53 -10.76 0.09
C PHE A 28 2.40 -11.83 -1.01
N ILE A 29 3.18 -12.91 -0.94
CA ILE A 29 3.07 -14.02 -1.89
C ILE A 29 1.76 -14.79 -1.69
N THR A 30 1.44 -15.18 -0.47
CA THR A 30 0.29 -16.07 -0.20
C THR A 30 -1.05 -15.36 -0.35
N VAL A 31 -1.13 -14.10 0.03
CA VAL A 31 -2.38 -13.32 0.00
C VAL A 31 -2.51 -12.54 -1.31
N THR A 32 -1.49 -11.75 -1.67
CA THR A 32 -1.61 -10.78 -2.77
C THR A 32 -1.22 -11.37 -4.11
N LEU A 33 -0.01 -11.94 -4.24
CA LEU A 33 0.46 -12.48 -5.51
C LEU A 33 -0.44 -13.62 -5.99
N LYS A 34 -0.74 -14.59 -5.13
CA LYS A 34 -1.63 -15.70 -5.50
C LYS A 34 -3.04 -15.25 -5.87
N LYS A 35 -3.61 -14.29 -5.16
CA LYS A 35 -4.90 -13.70 -5.50
C LYS A 35 -4.87 -13.05 -6.89
N VAL A 36 -3.83 -12.28 -7.21
CA VAL A 36 -3.68 -11.61 -8.51
C VAL A 36 -3.49 -12.62 -9.63
N LEU A 37 -2.65 -13.65 -9.44
CA LEU A 37 -2.44 -14.71 -10.42
C LEU A 37 -3.72 -15.51 -10.67
N ASN A 38 -4.41 -15.95 -9.62
CA ASN A 38 -5.66 -16.69 -9.72
C ASN A 38 -6.76 -15.89 -10.41
N TYR A 39 -6.91 -14.60 -10.08
CA TYR A 39 -7.88 -13.72 -10.73
C TYR A 39 -7.65 -13.60 -12.24
N ASN A 40 -6.38 -13.51 -12.66
CA ASN A 40 -6.01 -13.42 -14.07
C ASN A 40 -5.87 -14.80 -14.75
N LYS A 41 -6.05 -15.92 -14.01
CA LYS A 41 -5.84 -17.30 -14.49
C LYS A 41 -4.44 -17.52 -15.08
N LEU A 42 -3.43 -16.89 -14.49
CA LEU A 42 -2.03 -16.94 -14.93
C LEU A 42 -1.17 -17.70 -13.91
N LYS A 43 -0.15 -18.38 -14.41
CA LYS A 43 0.99 -18.85 -13.61
C LYS A 43 2.07 -17.75 -13.59
N LEU A 44 2.93 -17.75 -12.58
CA LEU A 44 3.98 -16.72 -12.45
C LEU A 44 4.85 -16.62 -13.70
N ARG A 45 5.23 -17.76 -14.29
CA ARG A 45 6.03 -17.85 -15.54
C ARG A 45 5.36 -17.22 -16.77
N GLU A 46 4.04 -17.06 -16.75
CA GLU A 46 3.26 -16.48 -17.84
C GLU A 46 3.14 -14.96 -17.70
N THR A 47 3.64 -14.42 -16.58
CA THR A 47 3.63 -12.99 -16.31
C THR A 47 4.94 -12.33 -16.73
N LYS A 48 4.93 -11.01 -16.81
CA LYS A 48 6.14 -10.18 -17.03
C LYS A 48 6.83 -9.79 -15.72
N LEU A 49 6.32 -10.26 -14.57
CA LEU A 49 6.90 -9.98 -13.27
C LEU A 49 8.27 -10.66 -13.14
N ASN A 50 9.30 -9.87 -12.95
CA ASN A 50 10.64 -10.37 -12.64
C ASN A 50 10.97 -10.22 -11.15
N LYS A 51 11.98 -10.96 -10.69
CA LYS A 51 12.42 -10.98 -9.28
C LYS A 51 12.78 -9.59 -8.75
N ASN A 52 13.48 -8.80 -9.56
CA ASN A 52 13.92 -7.45 -9.13
C ASN A 52 12.73 -6.51 -8.92
N ASN A 53 11.78 -6.49 -9.84
CA ASN A 53 10.57 -5.69 -9.71
C ASN A 53 9.73 -6.10 -8.50
N PHE A 54 9.64 -7.40 -8.21
CA PHE A 54 8.94 -7.89 -7.03
C PHE A 54 9.62 -7.46 -5.72
N ILE A 55 10.95 -7.60 -5.65
CA ILE A 55 11.73 -7.18 -4.48
C ILE A 55 11.65 -5.66 -4.30
N ASP A 56 11.75 -4.88 -5.36
CA ASP A 56 11.64 -3.42 -5.28
C ASP A 56 10.24 -2.98 -4.81
N LEU A 57 9.19 -3.66 -5.25
CA LEU A 57 7.83 -3.45 -4.76
C LEU A 57 7.74 -3.65 -3.24
N LEU A 58 8.27 -4.77 -2.73
CA LEU A 58 8.26 -5.07 -1.31
C LEU A 58 9.09 -4.08 -0.49
N LYS A 59 10.23 -3.61 -1.02
CA LYS A 59 11.04 -2.56 -0.39
C LYS A 59 10.27 -1.24 -0.23
N LEU A 60 9.47 -0.86 -1.23
CA LEU A 60 8.65 0.35 -1.14
C LEU A 60 7.61 0.23 -0.02
N ILE A 61 7.02 -0.96 0.16
CA ILE A 61 6.08 -1.23 1.26
C ILE A 61 6.82 -1.23 2.62
N GLU A 62 7.96 -1.92 2.73
CA GLU A 62 8.75 -2.02 3.96
C GLU A 62 9.21 -0.65 4.46
N LYS A 63 9.59 0.24 3.54
CA LYS A 63 9.98 1.62 3.85
C LYS A 63 8.80 2.56 4.10
N ASN A 64 7.57 2.06 4.04
CA ASN A 64 6.35 2.86 4.10
C ASN A 64 6.29 3.99 3.02
N GLU A 65 6.97 3.79 1.89
CA GLU A 65 6.90 4.70 0.74
C GLU A 65 5.58 4.54 -0.01
N ILE A 66 5.02 3.32 0.00
CA ILE A 66 3.68 3.01 -0.50
C ILE A 66 2.91 2.17 0.51
N THR A 67 1.57 2.25 0.48
CA THR A 67 0.72 1.38 1.29
C THR A 67 0.63 -0.03 0.69
N TYR A 68 0.20 -1.01 1.49
CA TYR A 68 -0.04 -2.37 1.02
C TYR A 68 -1.05 -2.42 -0.15
N ARG A 69 -2.10 -1.57 -0.09
CA ARG A 69 -3.11 -1.43 -1.15
C ARG A 69 -2.49 -0.89 -2.46
N MET A 70 -1.62 0.10 -2.36
CA MET A 70 -0.87 0.61 -3.51
C MET A 70 0.04 -0.49 -4.10
N GLY A 71 0.65 -1.31 -3.23
CA GLY A 71 1.42 -2.47 -3.63
C GLY A 71 0.60 -3.52 -4.40
N ASP A 72 -0.64 -3.81 -3.99
CA ASP A 72 -1.56 -4.70 -4.73
C ASP A 72 -1.88 -4.13 -6.12
N LEU A 73 -2.18 -2.83 -6.22
CA LEU A 73 -2.44 -2.17 -7.50
C LEU A 73 -1.21 -2.17 -8.43
N LEU A 74 -0.04 -1.91 -7.85
CA LEU A 74 1.22 -1.90 -8.59
C LEU A 74 1.57 -3.31 -9.12
N LEU A 75 1.37 -4.35 -8.31
CA LEU A 75 1.57 -5.74 -8.72
C LEU A 75 0.69 -6.12 -9.91
N ARG A 76 -0.60 -5.70 -9.91
CA ARG A 76 -1.53 -5.94 -11.01
C ARG A 76 -1.06 -5.33 -12.34
N LYS A 77 -0.32 -4.25 -12.30
CA LYS A 77 0.31 -3.65 -13.49
C LYS A 77 1.60 -4.36 -13.87
N LEU A 78 2.42 -4.73 -12.88
CA LEU A 78 3.71 -5.38 -13.09
C LEU A 78 3.59 -6.75 -13.77
N ILE A 79 2.55 -7.53 -13.50
CA ILE A 79 2.35 -8.83 -14.15
C ILE A 79 2.12 -8.73 -15.67
N HIS A 80 1.74 -7.57 -16.18
CA HIS A 80 1.48 -7.30 -17.60
C HIS A 80 2.48 -6.33 -18.25
N SER A 81 3.44 -5.79 -17.50
CA SER A 81 4.34 -4.73 -17.96
C SER A 81 5.81 -5.10 -17.83
N ASN A 82 6.62 -4.70 -18.81
CA ASN A 82 8.07 -4.78 -18.76
C ASN A 82 8.72 -3.56 -18.07
N LYS A 83 7.92 -2.58 -17.61
CA LYS A 83 8.42 -1.40 -16.93
C LYS A 83 8.95 -1.75 -15.54
N THR A 84 9.80 -0.89 -15.01
CA THR A 84 10.29 -1.05 -13.64
C THR A 84 9.20 -0.70 -12.62
N THR A 85 9.32 -1.22 -11.42
CA THR A 85 8.42 -0.89 -10.30
C THR A 85 8.37 0.60 -10.05
N LYS A 86 9.51 1.30 -10.14
CA LYS A 86 9.58 2.76 -9.95
C LYS A 86 8.85 3.54 -11.03
N ASP A 87 8.99 3.14 -12.29
CA ASP A 87 8.31 3.82 -13.40
C ASP A 87 6.80 3.68 -13.31
N LEU A 88 6.32 2.47 -12.99
CA LEU A 88 4.90 2.23 -12.78
C LEU A 88 4.35 2.94 -11.54
N ALA A 89 5.13 3.01 -10.47
CA ALA A 89 4.75 3.77 -9.28
C ALA A 89 4.56 5.26 -9.60
N LYS A 90 5.45 5.86 -10.40
CA LYS A 90 5.31 7.24 -10.88
C LYS A 90 4.08 7.42 -11.77
N GLU A 91 3.87 6.53 -12.74
CA GLU A 91 2.69 6.58 -13.62
C GLU A 91 1.38 6.51 -12.85
N LEU A 92 1.32 5.72 -11.78
CA LEU A 92 0.17 5.62 -10.90
C LEU A 92 0.08 6.78 -9.90
N GLY A 93 1.06 7.69 -9.90
CA GLY A 93 1.14 8.80 -8.97
C GLY A 93 1.36 8.34 -7.52
N PHE A 94 2.06 7.24 -7.33
CA PHE A 94 2.46 6.70 -6.01
C PHE A 94 3.78 7.33 -5.55
N GLU A 95 3.97 8.61 -5.83
CA GLU A 95 5.07 9.34 -5.23
C GLU A 95 4.79 9.55 -3.75
N LYS A 96 5.86 9.51 -2.96
CA LYS A 96 5.79 9.79 -1.52
C LYS A 96 5.07 11.11 -1.32
N VAL A 97 3.89 11.08 -0.74
CA VAL A 97 3.18 12.32 -0.39
C VAL A 97 3.90 12.88 0.83
N GLU A 98 4.92 13.70 0.59
CA GLU A 98 5.76 14.26 1.66
C GLU A 98 5.01 15.25 2.55
N ASN A 99 3.79 15.64 2.19
CA ASN A 99 3.08 16.69 2.91
C ASN A 99 1.59 16.37 3.12
N PHE A 100 1.32 15.35 3.94
CA PHE A 100 -0.04 15.08 4.41
C PHE A 100 -0.61 16.25 5.23
N ASP A 101 0.25 17.05 5.84
CA ASP A 101 -0.13 18.09 6.80
C ASP A 101 -1.04 19.13 6.16
N LYS A 102 -0.74 19.61 4.94
CA LYS A 102 -1.61 20.53 4.21
C LYS A 102 -3.00 19.97 3.92
N SER A 103 -3.07 18.71 3.52
CA SER A 103 -4.35 18.05 3.23
C SER A 103 -5.13 17.79 4.51
N ILE A 104 -4.48 17.45 5.60
CA ILE A 104 -5.07 17.28 6.91
C ILE A 104 -5.61 18.62 7.41
N ASP A 105 -4.79 19.68 7.40
CA ASP A 105 -5.20 21.03 7.81
C ASP A 105 -6.40 21.54 7.02
N LYS A 106 -6.39 21.34 5.70
CA LYS A 106 -7.52 21.70 4.82
C LYS A 106 -8.81 20.98 5.25
N VAL A 107 -8.74 19.67 5.49
CA VAL A 107 -9.90 18.87 5.91
C VAL A 107 -10.38 19.27 7.30
N LEU A 108 -9.48 19.44 8.26
CA LEU A 108 -9.83 19.86 9.63
C LEU A 108 -10.47 21.26 9.63
N SER A 109 -9.92 22.20 8.88
CA SER A 109 -10.46 23.56 8.75
C SER A 109 -11.85 23.59 8.11
N SER A 110 -12.09 22.68 7.15
CA SER A 110 -13.38 22.58 6.45
C SER A 110 -14.46 21.79 7.23
N ASN A 111 -14.06 21.06 8.29
CA ASN A 111 -14.95 20.18 9.06
C ASN A 111 -14.88 20.47 10.57
N LYS A 112 -14.94 21.73 10.95
CA LYS A 112 -14.82 22.19 12.35
C LYS A 112 -15.84 21.55 13.28
N GLU A 113 -17.06 21.29 12.81
CA GLU A 113 -18.11 20.61 13.58
C GLU A 113 -17.68 19.19 13.95
N ALA A 114 -17.16 18.40 12.99
CA ALA A 114 -16.66 17.05 13.28
C ALA A 114 -15.46 17.06 14.24
N VAL A 115 -14.59 18.07 14.15
CA VAL A 115 -13.49 18.27 15.11
C VAL A 115 -14.04 18.54 16.52
N ASN A 116 -15.04 19.40 16.64
CA ASN A 116 -15.69 19.70 17.93
C ASN A 116 -16.44 18.49 18.48
N ASP A 117 -17.11 17.71 17.63
CA ASP A 117 -17.80 16.49 18.05
C ASP A 117 -16.83 15.44 18.58
N TYR A 118 -15.66 15.30 17.95
CA TYR A 118 -14.59 14.43 18.47
C TYR A 118 -14.10 14.92 19.85
N LYS A 119 -13.88 16.22 20.04
CA LYS A 119 -13.48 16.81 21.33
C LYS A 119 -14.53 16.61 22.42
N LYS A 120 -15.79 16.45 22.05
CA LYS A 120 -16.90 16.08 22.97
C LYS A 120 -17.00 14.58 23.25
N GLY A 121 -16.09 13.76 22.71
CA GLY A 121 -16.01 12.31 22.95
C GLY A 121 -16.66 11.43 21.87
N ASN A 122 -17.08 12.02 20.74
CA ASN A 122 -17.65 11.24 19.63
C ASN A 122 -16.56 10.64 18.73
N ASN A 123 -16.18 9.39 18.99
CA ASN A 123 -15.16 8.69 18.21
C ASN A 123 -15.54 8.47 16.73
N LYS A 124 -16.85 8.47 16.39
CA LYS A 124 -17.30 8.34 15.00
C LYS A 124 -16.85 9.54 14.15
N ALA A 125 -16.74 10.73 14.77
CA ALA A 125 -16.26 11.93 14.10
C ALA A 125 -14.78 11.79 13.67
N LEU A 126 -13.95 11.11 14.44
CA LEU A 126 -12.56 10.83 14.06
C LEU A 126 -12.49 9.94 12.80
N HIS A 127 -13.26 8.87 12.75
CA HIS A 127 -13.32 7.99 11.57
C HIS A 127 -13.83 8.74 10.33
N TYR A 128 -14.78 9.63 10.49
CA TYR A 128 -15.25 10.51 9.42
C TYR A 128 -14.13 11.42 8.89
N LEU A 129 -13.37 12.07 9.79
CA LEU A 129 -12.25 12.93 9.41
C LEU A 129 -11.13 12.15 8.70
N ILE A 130 -10.77 10.95 9.19
CA ILE A 130 -9.81 10.07 8.54
C ILE A 130 -10.28 9.72 7.12
N GLY A 131 -11.53 9.32 6.94
CA GLY A 131 -12.10 9.01 5.63
C GLY A 131 -12.07 10.21 4.67
N ARG A 132 -12.31 11.43 5.16
CA ARG A 132 -12.25 12.67 4.36
C ARG A 132 -10.81 12.96 3.91
N VAL A 133 -9.82 12.81 4.81
CA VAL A 133 -8.41 12.98 4.47
C VAL A 133 -7.95 11.95 3.45
N LEU A 134 -8.30 10.67 3.65
CA LEU A 134 -7.96 9.61 2.71
C LEU A 134 -8.53 9.86 1.32
N LYS A 135 -9.77 10.34 1.23
CA LYS A 135 -10.42 10.73 -0.03
C LYS A 135 -9.69 11.90 -0.70
N GLU A 136 -9.30 12.92 0.05
CA GLU A 136 -8.51 14.06 -0.47
C GLU A 136 -7.16 13.58 -1.00
N LEU A 137 -6.52 12.63 -0.33
CA LEU A 137 -5.25 12.01 -0.72
C LEU A 137 -5.41 10.90 -1.78
N LYS A 138 -6.62 10.69 -2.30
CA LYS A 138 -6.93 9.62 -3.28
C LYS A 138 -6.44 8.24 -2.82
N ASP A 139 -6.65 7.92 -1.55
CA ASP A 139 -6.22 6.67 -0.89
C ASP A 139 -4.68 6.41 -0.95
N LYS A 140 -3.87 7.45 -1.11
CA LYS A 140 -2.40 7.34 -1.18
C LYS A 140 -1.70 7.30 0.19
N ALA A 141 -2.45 7.27 1.28
CA ALA A 141 -1.93 7.23 2.63
C ALA A 141 -2.51 6.07 3.44
N ASP A 142 -1.77 5.63 4.45
CA ASP A 142 -2.26 4.67 5.43
C ASP A 142 -3.19 5.35 6.46
N ALA A 143 -4.34 4.73 6.72
CA ALA A 143 -5.33 5.27 7.67
C ALA A 143 -4.76 5.45 9.08
N LYS A 144 -3.88 4.54 9.54
CA LYS A 144 -3.25 4.64 10.87
C LYS A 144 -2.29 5.82 10.98
N VAL A 145 -1.56 6.11 9.88
CA VAL A 145 -0.66 7.27 9.83
C VAL A 145 -1.47 8.57 9.88
N ILE A 146 -2.56 8.63 9.12
CA ILE A 146 -3.48 9.78 9.13
C ILE A 146 -4.13 9.97 10.50
N GLU A 147 -4.63 8.88 11.10
CA GLU A 147 -5.20 8.90 12.45
C GLU A 147 -4.25 9.50 13.47
N LYS A 148 -3.00 9.00 13.51
CA LYS A 148 -1.97 9.50 14.42
C LYS A 148 -1.72 11.00 14.24
N LYS A 149 -1.59 11.47 13.00
CA LYS A 149 -1.39 12.89 12.69
C LYS A 149 -2.59 13.76 13.06
N ILE A 150 -3.80 13.31 12.78
CA ILE A 150 -5.02 14.02 13.19
C ILE A 150 -5.07 14.16 14.71
N LEU A 151 -4.78 13.08 15.45
CA LEU A 151 -4.76 13.10 16.91
C LEU A 151 -3.70 14.06 17.48
N GLU A 152 -2.56 14.20 16.84
CA GLU A 152 -1.51 15.17 17.20
C GLU A 152 -1.96 16.62 17.00
N LEU A 153 -2.73 16.89 15.95
CA LEU A 153 -3.19 18.24 15.59
C LEU A 153 -4.46 18.68 16.35
N ILE A 154 -5.30 17.75 16.79
CA ILE A 154 -6.57 18.06 17.48
C ILE A 154 -6.38 18.19 18.99
N LYS A 155 -5.24 17.70 19.54
CA LYS A 155 -4.91 17.96 20.94
C LYS A 155 -4.78 19.45 21.19
#